data_e58cc1ba3a0114cd5d960d818c836770
#
_entry.id   e58cc1ba3a0114cd5d960d818c836770
#
_cell.length_a   1.000
_cell.length_b   1.000
_cell.length_c   1.000
_cell.angle_alpha   90.00
_cell.angle_beta   90.00
_cell.angle_gamma   90.00
#
_symmetry.space_group_name_H-M   'P 1'
#
loop_
_entity.id
_entity.type
_entity.pdbx_description
1 polymer ?
#
loop_
_entity_poly.entity_id
_entity_poly.type
_entity_poly.pdbx_seq_one_letter_code
_entity_poly.pdbx_strand_id
1 'polypeptide(L)'
;LGAFGLFAFSGMADHDQARVDLCERHAGHFDADDWWFLTYRGWSHAENGAVARGRAMAERAHALRRDNANAVHALSHAMFEDGSAEDAARLIAGWLPRYGRGGTLHGHVAWHAALAALELGDVAKALAIYEAHVQPSASEGLPLNVVTDTASFLWRMAAYGHEVPPALWQAAALYAAPLYEKPGLPFADVHKAMLDAATGD
;
A
#
# COMPACT_ATOMS: atom_id res chain seq x y z
N LEU A 1 -12.54 -9.95 -1.43
CA LEU A 1 -12.39 -10.02 0.03
C LEU A 1 -11.45 -11.14 0.47
N GLY A 2 -11.56 -12.37 -0.11
CA GLY A 2 -10.72 -13.49 0.29
C GLY A 2 -9.21 -13.25 0.11
N ALA A 3 -8.79 -12.72 -1.03
CA ALA A 3 -7.38 -12.44 -1.30
C ALA A 3 -6.80 -11.41 -0.31
N PHE A 4 -7.54 -10.35 -0.01
CA PHE A 4 -7.13 -9.38 1.01
C PHE A 4 -7.12 -9.98 2.42
N GLY A 5 -8.10 -10.84 2.73
CA GLY A 5 -8.16 -11.53 4.01
C GLY A 5 -6.97 -12.46 4.26
N LEU A 6 -6.49 -13.14 3.24
CA LEU A 6 -5.27 -13.96 3.33
C LEU A 6 -4.04 -13.12 3.63
N PHE A 7 -3.88 -11.96 3.00
CA PHE A 7 -2.78 -11.03 3.26
C PHE A 7 -2.85 -10.42 4.67
N ALA A 8 -3.97 -9.76 5.02
CA ALA A 8 -4.03 -8.90 6.20
C ALA A 8 -4.33 -9.64 7.51
N PHE A 9 -5.04 -10.78 7.45
CA PHE A 9 -5.65 -11.36 8.64
C PHE A 9 -5.28 -12.83 8.91
N SER A 10 -4.68 -13.55 7.95
CA SER A 10 -4.45 -14.99 8.12
C SER A 10 -3.24 -15.31 9.00
N GLY A 11 -2.23 -14.44 9.03
CA GLY A 11 -0.93 -14.75 9.66
C GLY A 11 -0.17 -15.91 9.01
N MET A 12 -0.59 -16.37 7.83
CA MET A 12 0.08 -17.47 7.10
C MET A 12 1.40 -16.98 6.51
N ALA A 13 2.46 -17.77 6.65
CA ALA A 13 3.77 -17.46 6.06
C ALA A 13 3.76 -17.51 4.53
N ASP A 14 2.89 -18.34 3.95
CA ASP A 14 2.74 -18.58 2.51
C ASP A 14 1.49 -17.88 1.93
N HIS A 15 1.04 -16.78 2.55
CA HIS A 15 -0.17 -16.06 2.15
C HIS A 15 -0.14 -15.58 0.69
N ASP A 16 1.04 -15.29 0.12
CA ASP A 16 1.18 -14.85 -1.26
C ASP A 16 0.82 -15.96 -2.24
N GLN A 17 1.35 -17.16 -2.02
CA GLN A 17 0.99 -18.34 -2.82
C GLN A 17 -0.48 -18.69 -2.62
N ALA A 18 -0.98 -18.65 -1.39
CA ALA A 18 -2.39 -18.92 -1.09
C ALA A 18 -3.35 -17.94 -1.81
N ARG A 19 -2.94 -16.66 -1.97
CA ARG A 19 -3.71 -15.67 -2.76
C ARG A 19 -3.74 -16.02 -4.25
N VAL A 20 -2.59 -16.41 -4.81
CA VAL A 20 -2.52 -16.86 -6.21
C VAL A 20 -3.41 -18.08 -6.41
N ASP A 21 -3.30 -19.08 -5.56
CA ASP A 21 -4.10 -20.32 -5.64
C ASP A 21 -5.60 -20.04 -5.54
N LEU A 22 -5.99 -19.10 -4.67
CA LEU A 22 -7.37 -18.66 -4.57
C LEU A 22 -7.86 -18.04 -5.88
N CYS A 23 -7.11 -17.12 -6.46
CA CYS A 23 -7.46 -16.46 -7.71
C CYS A 23 -7.52 -17.45 -8.87
N GLU A 24 -6.49 -18.30 -9.04
CA GLU A 24 -6.41 -19.25 -10.15
C GLU A 24 -7.53 -20.31 -10.08
N ARG A 25 -7.87 -20.78 -8.88
CA ARG A 25 -8.98 -21.74 -8.68
C ARG A 25 -10.31 -21.19 -9.15
N HIS A 26 -10.51 -19.87 -9.02
CA HIS A 26 -11.77 -19.22 -9.39
C HIS A 26 -11.75 -18.55 -10.76
N ALA A 27 -10.61 -18.51 -11.45
CA ALA A 27 -10.44 -17.78 -12.71
C ALA A 27 -11.47 -18.15 -13.80
N GLY A 28 -11.88 -19.41 -13.86
CA GLY A 28 -12.88 -19.88 -14.82
C GLY A 28 -14.32 -19.38 -14.57
N HIS A 29 -14.57 -18.70 -13.44
CA HIS A 29 -15.89 -18.15 -13.11
C HIS A 29 -16.04 -16.68 -13.45
N PHE A 30 -14.99 -16.03 -13.97
CA PHE A 30 -14.95 -14.62 -14.33
C PHE A 30 -14.65 -14.46 -15.80
N ASP A 31 -15.21 -13.41 -16.41
CA ASP A 31 -14.86 -13.03 -17.77
C ASP A 31 -13.38 -12.61 -17.85
N ALA A 32 -12.78 -12.81 -19.03
CA ALA A 32 -11.36 -12.47 -19.25
C ALA A 32 -11.08 -10.97 -19.01
N ASP A 33 -12.08 -10.12 -19.20
CA ASP A 33 -12.03 -8.67 -19.01
C ASP A 33 -12.80 -8.20 -17.77
N ASP A 34 -13.04 -9.08 -16.80
CA ASP A 34 -13.54 -8.66 -15.49
C ASP A 34 -12.45 -7.84 -14.79
N TRP A 35 -12.58 -6.52 -14.87
CA TRP A 35 -11.61 -5.57 -14.33
C TRP A 35 -11.40 -5.70 -12.82
N TRP A 36 -12.45 -6.10 -12.08
CA TRP A 36 -12.36 -6.28 -10.63
C TRP A 36 -11.53 -7.53 -10.30
N PHE A 37 -11.81 -8.62 -10.96
CA PHE A 37 -11.07 -9.88 -10.78
C PHE A 37 -9.61 -9.74 -11.26
N LEU A 38 -9.38 -9.13 -12.42
CA LEU A 38 -8.05 -8.84 -12.95
C LEU A 38 -7.21 -8.03 -11.97
N THR A 39 -7.81 -7.07 -11.24
CA THR A 39 -7.11 -6.29 -10.23
C THR A 39 -6.52 -7.17 -9.13
N TYR A 40 -7.31 -8.03 -8.51
CA TYR A 40 -6.86 -8.87 -7.41
C TYR A 40 -5.97 -10.02 -7.86
N ARG A 41 -6.24 -10.58 -9.02
CA ARG A 41 -5.40 -11.60 -9.64
C ARG A 41 -4.03 -11.04 -10.01
N GLY A 42 -3.98 -9.85 -10.60
CA GLY A 42 -2.74 -9.13 -10.94
C GLY A 42 -1.92 -8.83 -9.70
N TRP A 43 -2.54 -8.25 -8.67
CA TRP A 43 -1.89 -8.00 -7.39
C TRP A 43 -1.31 -9.29 -6.77
N SER A 44 -2.09 -10.37 -6.72
CA SER A 44 -1.64 -11.64 -6.15
C SER A 44 -0.43 -12.21 -6.88
N HIS A 45 -0.40 -12.13 -8.22
CA HIS A 45 0.76 -12.60 -9.00
C HIS A 45 1.99 -11.72 -8.83
N ALA A 46 1.83 -10.38 -8.79
CA ALA A 46 2.95 -9.46 -8.61
C ALA A 46 3.64 -9.69 -7.25
N GLU A 47 2.86 -9.74 -6.17
CA GLU A 47 3.38 -9.98 -4.81
C GLU A 47 4.01 -11.36 -4.64
N ASN A 48 3.58 -12.37 -5.41
CA ASN A 48 4.16 -13.72 -5.39
C ASN A 48 5.34 -13.89 -6.37
N GLY A 49 5.94 -12.81 -6.85
CA GLY A 49 7.13 -12.81 -7.70
C GLY A 49 6.88 -13.00 -9.20
N ALA A 50 5.64 -13.27 -9.64
CA ALA A 50 5.29 -13.30 -11.07
C ALA A 50 4.98 -11.88 -11.58
N VAL A 51 5.91 -10.94 -11.35
CA VAL A 51 5.71 -9.50 -11.47
C VAL A 51 5.22 -9.08 -12.86
N ALA A 52 5.87 -9.53 -13.92
CA ALA A 52 5.46 -9.18 -15.29
C ALA A 52 4.03 -9.64 -15.62
N ARG A 53 3.63 -10.83 -15.15
CA ARG A 53 2.26 -11.35 -15.31
C ARG A 53 1.27 -10.52 -14.51
N GLY A 54 1.59 -10.22 -13.27
CA GLY A 54 0.77 -9.39 -12.39
C GLY A 54 0.57 -7.98 -12.94
N ARG A 55 1.66 -7.36 -13.41
CA ARG A 55 1.65 -6.05 -14.04
C ARG A 55 0.72 -6.00 -15.26
N ALA A 56 0.84 -6.94 -16.19
CA ALA A 56 -0.02 -6.99 -17.37
C ALA A 56 -1.52 -7.07 -17.03
N MET A 57 -1.88 -7.85 -16.00
CA MET A 57 -3.26 -7.94 -15.52
C MET A 57 -3.74 -6.63 -14.88
N ALA A 58 -2.91 -5.99 -14.04
CA ALA A 58 -3.23 -4.72 -13.40
C ALA A 58 -3.35 -3.57 -14.42
N GLU A 59 -2.48 -3.52 -15.43
CA GLU A 59 -2.57 -2.59 -16.56
C GLU A 59 -3.88 -2.78 -17.34
N ARG A 60 -4.26 -4.04 -17.60
CA ARG A 60 -5.54 -4.34 -18.27
C ARG A 60 -6.71 -3.90 -17.42
N ALA A 61 -6.72 -4.21 -16.12
CA ALA A 61 -7.76 -3.78 -15.18
C ALA A 61 -7.90 -2.25 -15.16
N HIS A 62 -6.78 -1.53 -15.08
CA HIS A 62 -6.78 -0.07 -15.10
C HIS A 62 -7.25 0.50 -16.46
N ALA A 63 -6.89 -0.12 -17.57
CA ALA A 63 -7.34 0.29 -18.90
C ALA A 63 -8.86 0.13 -19.06
N LEU A 64 -9.43 -0.95 -18.52
CA LEU A 64 -10.88 -1.23 -18.53
C LEU A 64 -11.65 -0.28 -17.60
N ARG A 65 -11.06 0.10 -16.46
CA ARG A 65 -11.71 0.97 -15.48
C ARG A 65 -10.71 1.96 -14.85
N ARG A 66 -10.53 3.10 -15.49
CA ARG A 66 -9.51 4.10 -15.13
C ARG A 66 -9.73 4.80 -13.79
N ASP A 67 -10.96 4.83 -13.30
CA ASP A 67 -11.33 5.41 -12.00
C ASP A 67 -11.25 4.39 -10.84
N ASN A 68 -10.83 3.15 -11.11
CA ASN A 68 -10.70 2.11 -10.10
C ASN A 68 -9.42 2.28 -9.26
N ALA A 69 -9.58 2.73 -8.02
CA ALA A 69 -8.47 2.91 -7.07
C ALA A 69 -7.72 1.60 -6.77
N ASN A 70 -8.42 0.47 -6.71
CA ASN A 70 -7.76 -0.84 -6.48
C ASN A 70 -6.89 -1.26 -7.67
N ALA A 71 -7.26 -0.90 -8.91
CA ALA A 71 -6.42 -1.20 -10.07
C ALA A 71 -5.15 -0.33 -10.10
N VAL A 72 -5.27 0.96 -9.74
CA VAL A 72 -4.10 1.84 -9.59
C VAL A 72 -3.19 1.33 -8.47
N HIS A 73 -3.76 0.92 -7.35
CA HIS A 73 -3.03 0.34 -6.23
C HIS A 73 -2.28 -0.94 -6.64
N ALA A 74 -2.97 -1.92 -7.26
CA ALA A 74 -2.35 -3.15 -7.74
C ALA A 74 -1.23 -2.91 -8.76
N LEU A 75 -1.43 -1.93 -9.65
CA LEU A 75 -0.44 -1.55 -10.64
C LEU A 75 0.78 -0.86 -9.99
N SER A 76 0.55 -0.04 -8.95
CA SER A 76 1.63 0.58 -8.19
C SER A 76 2.51 -0.45 -7.49
N HIS A 77 1.92 -1.50 -6.91
CA HIS A 77 2.66 -2.65 -6.37
C HIS A 77 3.53 -3.32 -7.45
N ALA A 78 2.93 -3.66 -8.59
CA ALA A 78 3.68 -4.32 -9.66
C ALA A 78 4.83 -3.46 -10.22
N MET A 79 4.63 -2.14 -10.32
CA MET A 79 5.67 -1.19 -10.73
C MET A 79 6.78 -1.05 -9.69
N PHE A 80 6.44 -1.14 -8.41
CA PHE A 80 7.43 -1.14 -7.34
C PHE A 80 8.28 -2.42 -7.39
N GLU A 81 7.65 -3.58 -7.52
CA GLU A 81 8.33 -4.88 -7.58
C GLU A 81 9.23 -5.05 -8.83
N ASP A 82 8.92 -4.40 -9.95
CA ASP A 82 9.77 -4.44 -11.14
C ASP A 82 10.81 -3.29 -11.21
N GLY A 83 10.88 -2.45 -10.17
CA GLY A 83 11.82 -1.33 -10.10
C GLY A 83 11.45 -0.11 -10.95
N SER A 84 10.20 -0.01 -11.43
CA SER A 84 9.71 1.10 -12.28
C SER A 84 9.16 2.25 -11.43
N ALA A 85 9.95 2.79 -10.49
CA ALA A 85 9.52 3.84 -9.56
C ALA A 85 9.04 5.12 -10.27
N GLU A 86 9.67 5.50 -11.39
CA GLU A 86 9.24 6.64 -12.20
C GLU A 86 7.86 6.43 -12.82
N ASP A 87 7.55 5.21 -13.27
CA ASP A 87 6.24 4.88 -13.85
C ASP A 87 5.16 4.95 -12.77
N ALA A 88 5.42 4.40 -11.58
CA ALA A 88 4.53 4.49 -10.44
C ALA A 88 4.26 5.94 -10.04
N ALA A 89 5.31 6.76 -9.94
CA ALA A 89 5.18 8.17 -9.62
C ALA A 89 4.33 8.93 -10.66
N ARG A 90 4.54 8.68 -11.96
CA ARG A 90 3.75 9.30 -13.04
C ARG A 90 2.29 8.84 -13.03
N LEU A 91 2.04 7.55 -12.87
CA LEU A 91 0.70 6.99 -12.79
C LEU A 91 -0.10 7.68 -11.67
N ILE A 92 0.47 7.69 -10.46
CA ILE A 92 -0.23 8.21 -9.28
C ILE A 92 -0.41 9.73 -9.39
N ALA A 93 0.61 10.47 -9.81
CA ALA A 93 0.52 11.91 -9.99
C ALA A 93 -0.57 12.32 -10.99
N GLY A 94 -0.77 11.55 -12.06
CA GLY A 94 -1.82 11.78 -13.05
C GLY A 94 -3.22 11.34 -12.61
N TRP A 95 -3.31 10.42 -11.65
CA TRP A 95 -4.59 9.82 -11.23
C TRP A 95 -5.12 10.41 -9.91
N LEU A 96 -4.29 10.58 -8.90
CA LEU A 96 -4.68 10.97 -7.53
C LEU A 96 -5.46 12.30 -7.44
N PRO A 97 -5.15 13.35 -8.24
CA PRO A 97 -5.91 14.61 -8.18
C PRO A 97 -7.39 14.49 -8.51
N ARG A 98 -7.81 13.39 -9.17
CA ARG A 98 -9.20 13.13 -9.52
C ARG A 98 -9.90 12.21 -8.53
N TYR A 99 -9.17 11.65 -7.58
CA TYR A 99 -9.70 10.77 -6.56
C TYR A 99 -9.84 11.53 -5.23
N GLY A 100 -11.05 11.69 -4.75
CA GLY A 100 -11.35 12.50 -3.57
C GLY A 100 -10.63 12.02 -2.30
N ARG A 101 -10.29 12.96 -1.40
CA ARG A 101 -9.57 12.66 -0.14
C ARG A 101 -10.32 11.68 0.76
N GLY A 102 -11.65 11.74 0.81
CA GLY A 102 -12.49 10.78 1.55
C GLY A 102 -12.61 9.41 0.89
N GLY A 103 -11.96 9.16 -0.25
CA GLY A 103 -11.86 7.83 -0.84
C GLY A 103 -10.97 6.93 0.01
N THR A 104 -11.43 5.70 0.29
CA THR A 104 -10.79 4.77 1.24
C THR A 104 -9.31 4.47 0.96
N LEU A 105 -8.88 4.59 -0.31
CA LEU A 105 -7.50 4.34 -0.73
C LEU A 105 -6.71 5.62 -1.05
N HIS A 106 -7.27 6.82 -0.82
CA HIS A 106 -6.56 8.06 -1.18
C HIS A 106 -5.19 8.17 -0.49
N GLY A 107 -5.16 8.09 0.83
CA GLY A 107 -3.92 8.12 1.61
C GLY A 107 -2.97 7.00 1.23
N HIS A 108 -3.50 5.80 1.05
CA HIS A 108 -2.70 4.63 0.70
C HIS A 108 -2.08 4.70 -0.70
N VAL A 109 -2.80 5.17 -1.70
CA VAL A 109 -2.23 5.42 -3.04
C VAL A 109 -1.21 6.56 -3.01
N ALA A 110 -1.46 7.61 -2.21
CA ALA A 110 -0.48 8.67 -1.99
C ALA A 110 0.79 8.14 -1.28
N TRP A 111 0.64 7.20 -0.35
CA TRP A 111 1.77 6.51 0.27
C TRP A 111 2.65 5.78 -0.76
N HIS A 112 2.09 5.10 -1.75
CA HIS A 112 2.86 4.52 -2.86
C HIS A 112 3.62 5.60 -3.66
N ALA A 113 3.03 6.79 -3.86
CA ALA A 113 3.75 7.89 -4.50
C ALA A 113 4.91 8.42 -3.63
N ALA A 114 4.74 8.46 -2.30
CA ALA A 114 5.80 8.82 -1.38
C ALA A 114 6.94 7.79 -1.39
N LEU A 115 6.62 6.49 -1.44
CA LEU A 115 7.62 5.44 -1.59
C LEU A 115 8.36 5.54 -2.92
N ALA A 116 7.66 5.77 -4.03
CA ALA A 116 8.31 5.95 -5.33
C ALA A 116 9.26 7.15 -5.34
N ALA A 117 8.88 8.27 -4.69
CA ALA A 117 9.76 9.43 -4.54
C ALA A 117 11.00 9.10 -3.68
N LEU A 118 10.83 8.29 -2.63
CA LEU A 118 11.93 7.85 -1.76
C LEU A 118 12.91 6.94 -2.52
N GLU A 119 12.41 5.99 -3.32
CA GLU A 119 13.23 5.13 -4.21
C GLU A 119 14.03 5.94 -5.22
N LEU A 120 13.47 7.03 -5.72
CA LEU A 120 14.14 7.96 -6.65
C LEU A 120 15.12 8.91 -5.95
N GLY A 121 15.27 8.84 -4.63
CA GLY A 121 16.13 9.72 -3.84
C GLY A 121 15.57 11.12 -3.61
N ASP A 122 14.32 11.39 -3.99
CA ASP A 122 13.66 12.68 -3.78
C ASP A 122 12.94 12.71 -2.42
N VAL A 123 13.75 12.76 -1.35
CA VAL A 123 13.27 12.75 0.04
C VAL A 123 12.36 13.92 0.35
N ALA A 124 12.66 15.11 -0.20
CA ALA A 124 11.84 16.29 0.03
C ALA A 124 10.43 16.12 -0.54
N LYS A 125 10.33 15.56 -1.74
CA LYS A 125 9.03 15.24 -2.35
C LYS A 125 8.31 14.11 -1.60
N ALA A 126 9.02 13.08 -1.16
CA ALA A 126 8.45 11.98 -0.38
C ALA A 126 7.81 12.50 0.91
N LEU A 127 8.51 13.37 1.66
CA LEU A 127 7.99 14.02 2.87
C LEU A 127 6.81 14.94 2.57
N ALA A 128 6.87 15.75 1.51
CA ALA A 128 5.76 16.62 1.14
C ALA A 128 4.48 15.83 0.82
N ILE A 129 4.59 14.68 0.14
CA ILE A 129 3.45 13.79 -0.12
C ILE A 129 2.94 13.18 1.18
N TYR A 130 3.83 12.69 2.04
CA TYR A 130 3.49 12.14 3.35
C TYR A 130 2.71 13.17 4.20
N GLU A 131 3.23 14.37 4.33
CA GLU A 131 2.60 15.45 5.11
C GLU A 131 1.24 15.87 4.55
N ALA A 132 1.11 15.91 3.22
CA ALA A 132 -0.11 16.35 2.57
C ALA A 132 -1.24 15.31 2.57
N HIS A 133 -0.91 13.98 2.59
CA HIS A 133 -1.90 12.94 2.27
C HIS A 133 -1.89 11.73 3.20
N VAL A 134 -0.75 11.41 3.85
CA VAL A 134 -0.54 10.11 4.51
C VAL A 134 -0.58 10.21 6.03
N GLN A 135 0.08 11.23 6.60
CA GLN A 135 0.16 11.39 8.06
C GLN A 135 -1.21 11.39 8.75
N PRO A 136 -1.31 11.03 10.04
CA PRO A 136 -2.58 10.90 10.75
C PRO A 136 -3.49 12.14 10.70
N SER A 137 -2.90 13.35 10.69
CA SER A 137 -3.65 14.61 10.64
C SER A 137 -4.16 14.98 9.25
N ALA A 138 -3.70 14.31 8.20
CA ALA A 138 -4.02 14.62 6.80
C ALA A 138 -4.84 13.52 6.12
N SER A 139 -4.70 12.27 6.55
CA SER A 139 -5.38 11.13 5.95
C SER A 139 -6.82 11.01 6.45
N GLU A 140 -7.74 10.81 5.51
CA GLU A 140 -9.16 10.45 5.78
C GLU A 140 -9.41 8.95 5.55
N GLY A 141 -8.34 8.15 5.43
CA GLY A 141 -8.40 6.71 5.18
C GLY A 141 -8.86 5.90 6.39
N LEU A 142 -8.97 4.59 6.19
CA LEU A 142 -9.27 3.67 7.28
C LEU A 142 -8.15 3.70 8.33
N PRO A 143 -8.46 3.64 9.64
CA PRO A 143 -7.45 3.69 10.69
C PRO A 143 -6.32 2.67 10.52
N LEU A 144 -6.63 1.47 10.04
CA LEU A 144 -5.62 0.45 9.73
C LEU A 144 -4.60 0.98 8.73
N ASN A 145 -5.06 1.51 7.60
CA ASN A 145 -4.16 2.06 6.56
C ASN A 145 -3.35 3.25 7.10
N VAL A 146 -3.98 4.15 7.86
CA VAL A 146 -3.27 5.31 8.42
C VAL A 146 -2.11 4.87 9.30
N VAL A 147 -2.31 3.91 10.19
CA VAL A 147 -1.24 3.40 11.06
C VAL A 147 -0.16 2.68 10.25
N THR A 148 -0.56 1.76 9.37
CA THR A 148 0.41 0.95 8.64
C THR A 148 1.20 1.77 7.61
N ASP A 149 0.55 2.66 6.87
CA ASP A 149 1.19 3.51 5.87
C ASP A 149 2.17 4.49 6.52
N THR A 150 1.76 5.11 7.63
CA THR A 150 2.62 6.04 8.38
C THR A 150 3.83 5.33 8.96
N ALA A 151 3.63 4.25 9.71
CA ALA A 151 4.72 3.51 10.33
C ALA A 151 5.72 2.99 9.29
N SER A 152 5.22 2.38 8.22
CA SER A 152 6.07 1.81 7.18
C SER A 152 6.84 2.87 6.38
N PHE A 153 6.25 4.04 6.13
CA PHE A 153 6.94 5.15 5.47
C PHE A 153 8.10 5.68 6.32
N LEU A 154 7.84 6.01 7.57
CA LEU A 154 8.87 6.53 8.49
C LEU A 154 9.99 5.51 8.72
N TRP A 155 9.62 4.22 8.85
CA TRP A 155 10.60 3.14 8.99
C TRP A 155 11.50 3.00 7.77
N ARG A 156 10.93 3.06 6.54
CA ARG A 156 11.72 3.01 5.30
C ARG A 156 12.63 4.22 5.15
N MET A 157 12.17 5.43 5.50
CA MET A 157 13.05 6.60 5.53
C MET A 157 14.27 6.36 6.42
N ALA A 158 14.06 5.89 7.65
CA ALA A 158 15.14 5.58 8.57
C ALA A 158 16.06 4.46 8.04
N ALA A 159 15.48 3.40 7.46
CA ALA A 159 16.23 2.29 6.89
C ALA A 159 17.10 2.71 5.68
N TYR A 160 16.66 3.72 4.93
CA TYR A 160 17.44 4.32 3.82
C TYR A 160 18.48 5.35 4.31
N GLY A 161 18.62 5.52 5.63
CA GLY A 161 19.62 6.40 6.24
C GLY A 161 19.22 7.86 6.34
N HIS A 162 17.93 8.17 6.15
CA HIS A 162 17.43 9.53 6.30
C HIS A 162 16.98 9.80 7.73
N GLU A 163 17.23 11.01 8.20
CA GLU A 163 16.75 11.45 9.51
C GLU A 163 15.22 11.62 9.47
N VAL A 164 14.54 10.98 10.42
CA VAL A 164 13.10 11.13 10.61
C VAL A 164 12.85 11.99 11.83
N PRO A 165 12.19 13.14 11.69
CA PRO A 165 11.87 14.01 12.82
C PRO A 165 11.11 13.26 13.93
N PRO A 166 11.56 13.32 15.20
CA PRO A 166 10.90 12.59 16.31
C PRO A 166 9.41 12.91 16.45
N ALA A 167 9.00 14.12 16.09
CA ALA A 167 7.60 14.53 16.13
C ALA A 167 6.70 13.71 15.20
N LEU A 168 7.21 13.21 14.07
CA LEU A 168 6.43 12.36 13.15
C LEU A 168 6.18 10.98 13.74
N TRP A 169 7.20 10.39 14.39
CA TRP A 169 7.05 9.14 15.12
C TRP A 169 6.03 9.26 16.25
N GLN A 170 6.15 10.34 17.06
CA GLN A 170 5.24 10.59 18.17
C GLN A 170 3.81 10.79 17.70
N ALA A 171 3.58 11.55 16.62
CA ALA A 171 2.24 11.76 16.07
C ALA A 171 1.60 10.44 15.60
N ALA A 172 2.37 9.58 14.95
CA ALA A 172 1.91 8.26 14.53
C ALA A 172 1.62 7.33 15.70
N ALA A 173 2.49 7.28 16.71
CA ALA A 173 2.31 6.47 17.92
C ALA A 173 1.07 6.92 18.73
N LEU A 174 0.88 8.22 18.92
CA LEU A 174 -0.31 8.78 19.58
C LEU A 174 -1.61 8.42 18.85
N TYR A 175 -1.59 8.42 17.52
CA TYR A 175 -2.75 8.00 16.74
C TYR A 175 -3.03 6.51 16.88
N ALA A 176 -1.99 5.68 16.86
CA ALA A 176 -2.11 4.22 16.92
C ALA A 176 -2.52 3.69 18.32
N ALA A 177 -2.09 4.36 19.39
CA ALA A 177 -2.24 3.89 20.77
C ALA A 177 -3.67 3.49 21.15
N PRO A 178 -4.72 4.30 20.95
CA PRO A 178 -6.09 3.93 21.33
C PRO A 178 -6.72 2.88 20.38
N LEU A 179 -6.12 2.63 19.22
CA LEU A 179 -6.66 1.72 18.21
C LEU A 179 -6.12 0.28 18.39
N TYR A 180 -4.90 0.17 18.91
CA TYR A 180 -4.16 -1.10 19.00
C TYR A 180 -3.51 -1.23 20.38
N GLU A 181 -4.33 -1.15 21.43
CA GLU A 181 -3.87 -1.31 22.82
C GLU A 181 -3.36 -2.72 23.12
N LYS A 182 -3.88 -3.71 22.40
CA LYS A 182 -3.52 -5.13 22.56
C LYS A 182 -3.26 -5.74 21.20
N PRO A 183 -2.26 -6.64 21.12
CA PRO A 183 -2.03 -7.45 19.90
C PRO A 183 -3.29 -8.25 19.53
N GLY A 184 -3.54 -8.38 18.23
CA GLY A 184 -4.69 -9.14 17.75
C GLY A 184 -4.82 -9.19 16.22
N LEU A 185 -4.10 -8.32 15.53
CA LEU A 185 -4.06 -8.28 14.08
C LEU A 185 -2.60 -8.20 13.63
N PRO A 186 -1.97 -9.32 13.20
CA PRO A 186 -0.53 -9.38 12.93
C PRO A 186 0.00 -8.24 12.05
N PHE A 187 -0.75 -7.87 11.01
CA PHE A 187 -0.38 -6.77 10.13
C PHE A 187 -0.33 -5.41 10.86
N ALA A 188 -1.29 -5.11 11.72
CA ALA A 188 -1.27 -3.90 12.54
C ALA A 188 -0.22 -3.99 13.65
N ASP A 189 -0.07 -5.16 14.27
CA ASP A 189 0.83 -5.38 15.42
C ASP A 189 2.29 -5.12 15.04
N VAL A 190 2.72 -5.58 13.86
CA VAL A 190 4.08 -5.31 13.35
C VAL A 190 4.31 -3.80 13.17
N HIS A 191 3.36 -3.08 12.60
CA HIS A 191 3.48 -1.64 12.37
C HIS A 191 3.42 -0.85 13.69
N LYS A 192 2.57 -1.28 14.64
CA LYS A 192 2.54 -0.70 15.98
C LYS A 192 3.90 -0.89 16.69
N ALA A 193 4.50 -2.09 16.60
CA ALA A 193 5.81 -2.36 17.18
C ALA A 193 6.92 -1.49 16.57
N MET A 194 6.84 -1.14 15.28
CA MET A 194 7.78 -0.17 14.67
C MET A 194 7.68 1.21 15.33
N LEU A 195 6.45 1.67 15.63
CA LEU A 195 6.23 2.95 16.29
C LEU A 195 6.72 2.93 17.73
N ASP A 196 6.44 1.87 18.48
CA ASP A 196 6.87 1.70 19.87
C ASP A 196 8.40 1.68 19.96
N ALA A 197 9.06 0.90 19.10
CA ALA A 197 10.52 0.84 19.04
C ALA A 197 11.14 2.21 18.72
N ALA A 198 10.52 2.99 17.83
CA ALA A 198 11.04 4.31 17.46
C ALA A 198 10.80 5.39 18.53
N THR A 199 9.79 5.23 19.38
CA THR A 199 9.47 6.18 20.46
C THR A 199 10.00 5.77 21.83
N GLY A 200 10.53 4.55 21.96
CA GLY A 200 11.11 4.03 23.21
C GLY A 200 10.06 3.55 24.21
N ASP A 201 8.88 3.15 23.72
CA ASP A 201 7.77 2.62 24.53
C ASP A 201 7.86 1.08 24.58
#